data_5f37747a81a04462d26e7c1386163bc3
#
_entry.id   5f37747a81a04462d26e7c1386163bc3
#
_cell.length_a   1.000
_cell.length_b   1.000
_cell.length_c   1.000
_cell.angle_alpha   90.00
_cell.angle_beta   90.00
_cell.angle_gamma   90.00
#
_symmetry.space_group_name_H-M   'P 1'
#
loop_
_entity.id
_entity.type
_entity.pdbx_description
1 polymer ?
#
loop_
_entity_poly.entity_id
_entity_poly.type
_entity_poly.pdbx_seq_one_letter_code
_entity_poly.pdbx_strand_id
1 'polypeptide(L)'
;MSNSNQNNSNQQAKLSHWADQTAEKIIRERGDLDVYTCASGITPSGTVHIGNFREIISVDLVVRALRDRGKNVRFIYSWDDYDVFRKVPLNMPKSEELAKCLRFPITMVPDPFDRDSSYARHHEIDVESTLPAVGIHPEFLYQAERYRSHMYDEGMKMALQNRNKIKDCLNRYRDDAHKIPAEEEYWPAAIFCEKCNRDTTIIDGYDGEYGLTYHCTECGHSETADIRTASGVKLGWRVDWPMRWQFEKTVFEPAGKDHHSQGGSFDTARLVAEEIYNWPAPVTFRYDFIGIKGTPGKMSSSKGQVIALPDVLRVYPPEIVRYMFAGTRPNTEFSISFDLDVLKTYEDYDKTERIAWGVEKAKNDDVYAKERRIYELSQVNGMPEVMPYQMPLRHLCNLLQTNSGNIDAVIASLPDVKPEQLEGLKTRCRCAWYWITECAPEDFRFALKTVGSKVELNDTELTAIKKIYQDVLPVMDTLEEKPLSEAVYDVAHQCGLEPKALFTAVYQVLIGKNAGPRLASFMKIIGRSRLEELLGQY
;
A
#
# COMPACT_ATOMS: atom_id res chain seq x y z
N MET A 1 -59.85 8.21 -24.21
CA MET A 1 -58.48 8.21 -24.76
C MET A 1 -57.57 8.74 -23.66
N SER A 2 -57.00 7.83 -22.94
CA SER A 2 -56.16 8.09 -21.77
C SER A 2 -54.69 8.07 -22.20
N ASN A 3 -54.02 9.23 -22.17
CA ASN A 3 -52.61 9.36 -22.33
C ASN A 3 -51.90 8.98 -21.02
N SER A 4 -51.34 7.81 -20.98
CA SER A 4 -50.39 7.39 -19.95
C SER A 4 -48.99 7.94 -20.27
N ASN A 5 -48.63 9.09 -19.73
CA ASN A 5 -47.27 9.56 -19.66
C ASN A 5 -46.53 8.70 -18.62
N GLN A 6 -45.79 7.69 -19.10
CA GLN A 6 -44.77 7.04 -18.30
C GLN A 6 -43.56 7.96 -18.22
N ASN A 7 -43.46 8.69 -17.11
CA ASN A 7 -42.22 9.35 -16.71
C ASN A 7 -41.17 8.28 -16.34
N ASN A 8 -40.33 7.98 -17.29
CA ASN A 8 -39.06 7.28 -17.04
C ASN A 8 -38.11 8.25 -16.32
N SER A 9 -38.28 8.41 -15.04
CA SER A 9 -37.27 9.00 -14.18
C SER A 9 -36.23 7.92 -13.86
N ASN A 10 -35.27 7.74 -14.76
CA ASN A 10 -33.99 7.11 -14.42
C ASN A 10 -33.30 8.02 -13.38
N GLN A 11 -33.62 7.85 -12.09
CA GLN A 11 -32.75 8.27 -11.00
C GLN A 11 -31.50 7.43 -11.10
N GLN A 12 -30.48 7.92 -11.82
CA GLN A 12 -29.13 7.40 -11.71
C GLN A 12 -28.75 7.43 -10.23
N ALA A 13 -28.67 6.25 -9.62
CA ALA A 13 -28.22 6.13 -8.24
C ALA A 13 -26.90 6.90 -8.12
N LYS A 14 -26.83 7.85 -7.19
CA LYS A 14 -25.64 8.67 -6.97
C LYS A 14 -24.50 7.73 -6.59
N LEU A 15 -23.51 7.58 -7.48
CA LEU A 15 -22.33 6.75 -7.21
C LEU A 15 -21.63 7.22 -5.94
N SER A 16 -21.58 6.35 -4.94
CA SER A 16 -21.09 6.69 -3.60
C SER A 16 -19.56 6.63 -3.49
N HIS A 17 -18.89 5.87 -4.35
CA HIS A 17 -17.45 5.62 -4.27
C HIS A 17 -16.68 6.29 -5.42
N TRP A 18 -15.49 6.83 -5.12
CA TRP A 18 -14.66 7.55 -6.08
C TRP A 18 -14.19 6.69 -7.27
N ALA A 19 -13.88 5.40 -7.04
CA ALA A 19 -13.47 4.49 -8.11
C ALA A 19 -14.61 4.25 -9.13
N ASP A 20 -15.85 4.14 -8.64
CA ASP A 20 -17.02 4.01 -9.48
C ASP A 20 -17.29 5.29 -10.30
N GLN A 21 -17.11 6.46 -9.66
CA GLN A 21 -17.21 7.76 -10.36
C GLN A 21 -16.15 7.89 -11.47
N THR A 22 -14.92 7.40 -11.20
CA THR A 22 -13.84 7.39 -12.18
C THR A 22 -14.14 6.42 -13.33
N ALA A 23 -14.61 5.22 -13.03
CA ALA A 23 -15.00 4.25 -14.06
C ALA A 23 -16.09 4.79 -14.99
N GLU A 24 -17.13 5.44 -14.44
CA GLU A 24 -18.17 6.10 -15.24
C GLU A 24 -17.61 7.25 -16.09
N LYS A 25 -16.68 8.02 -15.54
CA LYS A 25 -15.99 9.08 -16.30
C LYS A 25 -15.23 8.48 -17.49
N ILE A 26 -14.48 7.40 -17.28
CA ILE A 26 -13.74 6.72 -18.34
C ILE A 26 -14.69 6.23 -19.43
N ILE A 27 -15.76 5.53 -19.07
CA ILE A 27 -16.74 5.02 -20.04
C ILE A 27 -17.39 6.16 -20.83
N ARG A 28 -17.78 7.24 -20.16
CA ARG A 28 -18.40 8.40 -20.81
C ARG A 28 -17.45 9.14 -21.76
N GLU A 29 -16.18 9.31 -21.40
CA GLU A 29 -15.20 10.06 -22.19
C GLU A 29 -14.57 9.25 -23.31
N ARG A 30 -14.49 7.91 -23.16
CA ARG A 30 -13.87 7.03 -24.16
C ARG A 30 -14.85 6.27 -25.03
N GLY A 31 -16.13 6.26 -24.66
CA GLY A 31 -17.15 5.49 -25.36
C GLY A 31 -17.04 3.99 -25.09
N ASP A 32 -17.66 3.19 -25.95
CA ASP A 32 -17.62 1.75 -25.87
C ASP A 32 -16.39 1.22 -26.61
N LEU A 33 -15.50 0.55 -25.88
CA LEU A 33 -14.24 0.00 -26.38
C LEU A 33 -14.21 -1.51 -26.14
N ASP A 34 -13.56 -2.24 -27.07
CA ASP A 34 -13.33 -3.68 -26.90
C ASP A 34 -12.46 -3.98 -25.68
N VAL A 35 -11.49 -3.11 -25.39
CA VAL A 35 -10.57 -3.21 -24.24
C VAL A 35 -10.29 -1.82 -23.67
N TYR A 36 -10.40 -1.71 -22.35
CA TYR A 36 -10.01 -0.53 -21.59
C TYR A 36 -8.63 -0.76 -20.96
N THR A 37 -7.57 -0.18 -21.53
CA THR A 37 -6.23 -0.27 -20.93
C THR A 37 -6.07 0.75 -19.82
N CYS A 38 -5.87 0.28 -18.60
CA CYS A 38 -5.56 1.07 -17.42
C CYS A 38 -4.09 0.88 -17.04
N ALA A 39 -3.35 1.97 -16.88
CA ALA A 39 -1.91 1.95 -16.67
C ALA A 39 -1.49 2.48 -15.30
N SER A 40 -0.40 1.95 -14.81
CA SER A 40 0.41 2.40 -13.69
C SER A 40 1.87 2.09 -14.00
N GLY A 41 2.81 2.70 -13.32
CA GLY A 41 4.22 2.37 -13.53
C GLY A 41 5.16 3.12 -12.59
N ILE A 42 6.40 2.64 -12.52
CA ILE A 42 7.47 3.26 -11.73
C ILE A 42 8.85 2.87 -12.25
N THR A 43 9.83 3.73 -11.98
CA THR A 43 11.25 3.39 -12.15
C THR A 43 11.73 2.57 -10.94
N PRO A 44 12.35 1.37 -11.14
CA PRO A 44 12.90 0.55 -10.05
C PRO A 44 14.24 1.11 -9.57
N SER A 45 14.25 2.38 -9.15
CA SER A 45 15.45 3.12 -8.72
C SER A 45 15.86 2.86 -7.26
N GLY A 46 15.18 1.98 -6.57
CA GLY A 46 15.37 1.59 -5.19
C GLY A 46 14.14 0.87 -4.66
N THR A 47 14.13 0.51 -3.38
CA THR A 47 12.99 -0.16 -2.75
C THR A 47 11.69 0.60 -2.99
N VAL A 48 10.69 -0.08 -3.56
CA VAL A 48 9.35 0.47 -3.80
C VAL A 48 8.61 0.51 -2.47
N HIS A 49 8.42 1.71 -1.94
CA HIS A 49 7.78 1.90 -0.63
C HIS A 49 6.25 2.00 -0.72
N ILE A 50 5.59 1.89 0.42
CA ILE A 50 4.11 1.92 0.51
C ILE A 50 3.51 3.21 -0.09
N GLY A 51 4.24 4.31 -0.12
CA GLY A 51 3.82 5.54 -0.80
C GLY A 51 3.68 5.38 -2.32
N ASN A 52 4.54 4.56 -2.95
CA ASN A 52 4.44 4.23 -4.37
C ASN A 52 3.29 3.24 -4.63
N PHE A 53 3.03 2.33 -3.68
CA PHE A 53 1.90 1.40 -3.76
C PHE A 53 0.55 2.11 -3.95
N ARG A 54 0.42 3.38 -3.51
CA ARG A 54 -0.80 4.16 -3.69
C ARG A 54 -1.26 4.23 -5.13
N GLU A 55 -0.34 4.36 -6.07
CA GLU A 55 -0.69 4.45 -7.49
C GLU A 55 -1.32 3.14 -7.98
N ILE A 56 -0.62 2.02 -7.84
CA ILE A 56 -1.09 0.75 -8.37
C ILE A 56 -2.40 0.29 -7.72
N ILE A 57 -2.57 0.45 -6.41
CA ILE A 57 -3.84 0.11 -5.74
C ILE A 57 -4.97 1.02 -6.20
N SER A 58 -4.71 2.30 -6.46
CA SER A 58 -5.73 3.22 -6.97
C SER A 58 -6.19 2.82 -8.38
N VAL A 59 -5.27 2.37 -9.22
CA VAL A 59 -5.62 1.82 -10.55
C VAL A 59 -6.41 0.53 -10.41
N ASP A 60 -5.98 -0.42 -9.55
CA ASP A 60 -6.71 -1.68 -9.29
C ASP A 60 -8.17 -1.44 -8.86
N LEU A 61 -8.40 -0.47 -7.98
CA LEU A 61 -9.75 -0.13 -7.53
C LEU A 61 -10.64 0.38 -8.68
N VAL A 62 -10.08 1.15 -9.61
CA VAL A 62 -10.79 1.60 -10.83
C VAL A 62 -10.98 0.45 -11.82
N VAL A 63 -9.98 -0.41 -11.99
CA VAL A 63 -10.06 -1.63 -12.80
C VAL A 63 -11.18 -2.53 -12.31
N ARG A 64 -11.29 -2.77 -11.01
CA ARG A 64 -12.40 -3.53 -10.41
C ARG A 64 -13.75 -2.87 -10.70
N ALA A 65 -13.84 -1.55 -10.53
CA ALA A 65 -15.07 -0.80 -10.81
C ALA A 65 -15.49 -0.86 -12.29
N LEU A 66 -14.54 -0.89 -13.24
CA LEU A 66 -14.82 -1.11 -14.66
C LEU A 66 -15.27 -2.54 -14.95
N ARG A 67 -14.60 -3.54 -14.37
CA ARG A 67 -14.96 -4.96 -14.51
C ARG A 67 -16.34 -5.26 -13.95
N ASP A 68 -16.72 -4.66 -12.82
CA ASP A 68 -18.06 -4.78 -12.22
C ASP A 68 -19.16 -4.22 -13.14
N ARG A 69 -18.79 -3.35 -14.10
CA ARG A 69 -19.66 -2.82 -15.16
C ARG A 69 -19.60 -3.64 -16.46
N GLY A 70 -19.01 -4.83 -16.40
CA GLY A 70 -18.89 -5.74 -17.53
C GLY A 70 -17.88 -5.30 -18.60
N LYS A 71 -16.98 -4.35 -18.28
CA LYS A 71 -15.96 -3.91 -19.23
C LYS A 71 -14.77 -4.87 -19.24
N ASN A 72 -14.25 -5.14 -20.45
CA ASN A 72 -13.01 -5.87 -20.63
C ASN A 72 -11.84 -4.93 -20.33
N VAL A 73 -11.06 -5.22 -19.30
CA VAL A 73 -10.00 -4.33 -18.81
C VAL A 73 -8.65 -5.02 -18.86
N ARG A 74 -7.72 -4.42 -19.59
CA ARG A 74 -6.30 -4.72 -19.55
C ARG A 74 -5.63 -3.81 -18.53
N PHE A 75 -5.11 -4.38 -17.45
CA PHE A 75 -4.37 -3.66 -16.44
C PHE A 75 -2.88 -3.88 -16.65
N ILE A 76 -2.15 -2.82 -16.97
CA ILE A 76 -0.70 -2.84 -17.19
C ILE A 76 0.04 -2.12 -16.07
N TYR A 77 1.22 -2.66 -15.70
CA TYR A 77 2.17 -2.02 -14.81
C TYR A 77 3.52 -1.92 -15.51
N SER A 78 3.94 -0.69 -15.79
CA SER A 78 5.17 -0.39 -16.51
C SER A 78 6.35 -0.25 -15.57
N TRP A 79 7.38 -1.06 -15.78
CA TRP A 79 8.68 -0.84 -15.19
C TRP A 79 9.50 0.08 -16.07
N ASP A 80 9.77 1.31 -15.60
CA ASP A 80 10.64 2.26 -16.28
C ASP A 80 12.11 1.88 -16.00
N ASP A 81 12.44 0.64 -16.29
CA ASP A 81 13.71 -0.04 -16.02
C ASP A 81 14.81 0.31 -17.03
N TYR A 82 14.46 1.08 -18.09
CA TYR A 82 15.43 1.63 -19.02
C TYR A 82 15.89 3.04 -18.66
N ASP A 83 15.70 3.42 -17.41
CA ASP A 83 16.18 4.69 -16.88
C ASP A 83 17.66 4.63 -16.46
N VAL A 84 18.25 5.81 -16.31
CA VAL A 84 19.66 6.00 -15.93
C VAL A 84 19.86 5.81 -14.43
N PHE A 85 20.85 5.01 -14.04
CA PHE A 85 21.31 4.92 -12.65
C PHE A 85 22.08 6.18 -12.25
N ARG A 86 21.37 7.15 -11.68
CA ARG A 86 21.90 8.52 -11.43
C ARG A 86 22.61 8.68 -10.10
N LYS A 87 22.27 7.86 -9.11
CA LYS A 87 22.86 7.90 -7.77
C LYS A 87 22.74 6.55 -7.08
N VAL A 88 23.67 6.25 -6.19
CA VAL A 88 23.57 5.13 -5.27
C VAL A 88 22.67 5.52 -4.10
N PRO A 89 21.58 4.77 -3.79
CA PRO A 89 20.77 5.05 -2.62
C PRO A 89 21.57 4.87 -1.32
N LEU A 90 21.19 5.60 -0.27
CA LEU A 90 21.79 5.45 1.06
C LEU A 90 21.51 4.05 1.61
N ASN A 91 22.45 3.50 2.37
CA ASN A 91 22.39 2.17 2.98
C ASN A 91 22.33 0.99 2.00
N MET A 92 22.71 1.22 0.73
CA MET A 92 22.81 0.13 -0.23
C MET A 92 24.12 -0.64 -0.01
N PRO A 93 24.09 -1.98 0.09
CA PRO A 93 25.32 -2.78 0.12
C PRO A 93 26.11 -2.56 -1.16
N LYS A 94 27.43 -2.80 -1.11
CA LYS A 94 28.34 -2.65 -2.26
C LYS A 94 28.30 -1.26 -2.93
N SER A 95 28.12 -0.22 -2.15
CA SER A 95 27.96 1.15 -2.65
C SER A 95 29.11 1.63 -3.53
N GLU A 96 30.36 1.20 -3.27
CA GLU A 96 31.51 1.52 -4.10
C GLU A 96 31.48 0.84 -5.47
N GLU A 97 30.96 -0.39 -5.55
CA GLU A 97 30.78 -1.11 -6.81
C GLU A 97 29.65 -0.47 -7.62
N LEU A 98 28.53 -0.15 -6.97
CA LEU A 98 27.42 0.56 -7.59
C LEU A 98 27.82 1.93 -8.12
N ALA A 99 28.68 2.65 -7.42
CA ALA A 99 29.17 3.96 -7.86
C ALA A 99 29.89 3.91 -9.22
N LYS A 100 30.54 2.80 -9.56
CA LYS A 100 31.18 2.59 -10.88
C LYS A 100 30.16 2.46 -12.02
N CYS A 101 28.92 2.08 -11.69
CA CYS A 101 27.81 1.92 -12.64
C CYS A 101 26.96 3.19 -12.81
N LEU A 102 27.35 4.31 -12.20
CA LEU A 102 26.66 5.58 -12.42
C LEU A 102 26.61 5.91 -13.91
N ARG A 103 25.46 6.39 -14.36
CA ARG A 103 25.13 6.73 -15.75
C ARG A 103 24.86 5.53 -16.68
N PHE A 104 24.85 4.29 -16.14
CA PHE A 104 24.38 3.09 -16.87
C PHE A 104 22.85 2.99 -16.87
N PRO A 105 22.24 2.22 -17.79
CA PRO A 105 20.86 1.76 -17.63
C PRO A 105 20.74 0.97 -16.31
N ILE A 106 19.65 1.15 -15.58
CA ILE A 106 19.45 0.47 -14.27
C ILE A 106 19.49 -1.07 -14.44
N THR A 107 19.05 -1.57 -15.57
CA THR A 107 19.08 -3.01 -15.91
C THR A 107 20.48 -3.58 -16.11
N MET A 108 21.50 -2.73 -16.27
CA MET A 108 22.90 -3.15 -16.40
C MET A 108 23.69 -2.99 -15.09
N VAL A 109 23.07 -2.50 -14.04
CA VAL A 109 23.66 -2.36 -12.72
C VAL A 109 23.55 -3.70 -12.00
N PRO A 110 24.65 -4.27 -11.42
CA PRO A 110 24.59 -5.51 -10.67
C PRO A 110 23.65 -5.43 -9.47
N ASP A 111 23.02 -6.55 -9.13
CA ASP A 111 22.26 -6.63 -7.88
C ASP A 111 23.20 -6.58 -6.67
N PRO A 112 23.07 -5.58 -5.78
CA PRO A 112 23.94 -5.48 -4.61
C PRO A 112 23.71 -6.57 -3.56
N PHE A 113 22.61 -7.32 -3.67
CA PHE A 113 22.26 -8.43 -2.76
C PHE A 113 22.60 -9.80 -3.33
N ASP A 114 23.10 -9.90 -4.56
CA ASP A 114 23.46 -11.15 -5.26
C ASP A 114 22.30 -12.18 -5.37
N ARG A 115 21.04 -11.69 -5.40
CA ARG A 115 19.85 -12.54 -5.52
C ARG A 115 19.35 -12.66 -6.95
N ASP A 116 19.44 -11.56 -7.69
CA ASP A 116 18.77 -11.38 -8.96
C ASP A 116 19.74 -10.97 -10.06
N SER A 117 19.28 -10.97 -11.32
CA SER A 117 20.14 -10.70 -12.48
C SER A 117 20.64 -9.27 -12.59
N SER A 118 19.94 -8.31 -11.97
CA SER A 118 20.32 -6.90 -11.95
C SER A 118 19.68 -6.16 -10.78
N TYR A 119 20.16 -4.95 -10.53
CA TYR A 119 19.59 -4.00 -9.59
C TYR A 119 18.09 -3.73 -9.87
N ALA A 120 17.74 -3.50 -11.13
CA ALA A 120 16.34 -3.30 -11.51
C ALA A 120 15.50 -4.54 -11.20
N ARG A 121 15.97 -5.73 -11.63
CA ARG A 121 15.23 -6.97 -11.47
C ARG A 121 14.99 -7.33 -10.02
N HIS A 122 15.92 -7.03 -9.13
CA HIS A 122 15.76 -7.18 -7.69
C HIS A 122 14.52 -6.42 -7.17
N HIS A 123 14.43 -5.13 -7.46
CA HIS A 123 13.31 -4.30 -6.99
C HIS A 123 11.98 -4.63 -7.68
N GLU A 124 12.02 -5.08 -8.91
CA GLU A 124 10.84 -5.56 -9.65
C GLU A 124 10.27 -6.81 -8.99
N ILE A 125 11.10 -7.84 -8.76
CA ILE A 125 10.68 -9.10 -8.13
C ILE A 125 10.11 -8.86 -6.73
N ASP A 126 10.69 -7.98 -5.94
CA ASP A 126 10.18 -7.65 -4.60
C ASP A 126 8.73 -7.16 -4.65
N VAL A 127 8.36 -6.36 -5.66
CA VAL A 127 6.99 -5.89 -5.85
C VAL A 127 6.11 -6.98 -6.47
N GLU A 128 6.54 -7.57 -7.58
CA GLU A 128 5.79 -8.58 -8.33
C GLU A 128 5.38 -9.76 -7.46
N SER A 129 6.26 -10.21 -6.56
CA SER A 129 5.99 -11.31 -5.63
C SER A 129 5.00 -10.94 -4.52
N THR A 130 4.85 -9.65 -4.21
CA THR A 130 4.01 -9.20 -3.09
C THR A 130 2.60 -8.79 -3.53
N LEU A 131 2.42 -8.26 -4.74
CA LEU A 131 1.13 -7.76 -5.24
C LEU A 131 0.00 -8.81 -5.20
N PRO A 132 0.24 -10.10 -5.51
CA PRO A 132 -0.80 -11.12 -5.41
C PRO A 132 -1.41 -11.26 -4.01
N ALA A 133 -0.63 -11.01 -2.96
CA ALA A 133 -1.12 -11.08 -1.58
C ALA A 133 -2.23 -10.06 -1.29
N VAL A 134 -2.28 -8.97 -2.04
CA VAL A 134 -3.33 -7.94 -1.97
C VAL A 134 -4.29 -8.02 -3.17
N GLY A 135 -4.29 -9.11 -3.93
CA GLY A 135 -5.20 -9.36 -5.05
C GLY A 135 -5.01 -8.44 -6.25
N ILE A 136 -3.78 -7.99 -6.50
CA ILE A 136 -3.41 -7.15 -7.64
C ILE A 136 -2.60 -7.96 -8.63
N HIS A 137 -3.08 -8.08 -9.87
CA HIS A 137 -2.51 -8.91 -10.91
C HIS A 137 -2.45 -8.14 -12.24
N PRO A 138 -1.49 -7.22 -12.42
CA PRO A 138 -1.30 -6.52 -13.68
C PRO A 138 -0.48 -7.36 -14.67
N GLU A 139 -0.54 -6.97 -15.93
CA GLU A 139 0.46 -7.35 -16.93
C GLU A 139 1.69 -6.45 -16.73
N PHE A 140 2.84 -7.05 -16.42
CA PHE A 140 4.08 -6.29 -16.25
C PHE A 140 4.74 -6.01 -17.59
N LEU A 141 5.14 -4.76 -17.83
CA LEU A 141 5.81 -4.31 -19.04
C LEU A 141 7.21 -3.80 -18.64
N TYR A 142 8.24 -4.40 -19.26
CA TYR A 142 9.65 -4.04 -19.03
C TYR A 142 10.11 -3.13 -20.17
N GLN A 143 10.34 -1.87 -19.88
CA GLN A 143 10.63 -0.87 -20.91
C GLN A 143 11.99 -1.10 -21.60
N ALA A 144 12.99 -1.57 -20.85
CA ALA A 144 14.28 -1.94 -21.43
C ALA A 144 14.15 -3.04 -22.50
N GLU A 145 13.33 -4.07 -22.24
CA GLU A 145 13.06 -5.13 -23.20
C GLU A 145 12.33 -4.58 -24.43
N ARG A 146 11.29 -3.75 -24.23
CA ARG A 146 10.50 -3.16 -25.31
C ARG A 146 11.32 -2.26 -26.23
N TYR A 147 12.19 -1.43 -25.67
CA TYR A 147 13.12 -0.62 -26.46
C TYR A 147 14.13 -1.47 -27.22
N ARG A 148 14.76 -2.44 -26.56
CA ARG A 148 15.77 -3.33 -27.18
C ARG A 148 15.19 -4.30 -28.18
N SER A 149 13.91 -4.64 -28.08
CA SER A 149 13.19 -5.44 -29.10
C SER A 149 12.58 -4.59 -30.22
N HIS A 150 12.91 -3.31 -30.27
CA HIS A 150 12.51 -2.38 -31.33
C HIS A 150 11.00 -2.20 -31.51
N MET A 151 10.23 -2.39 -30.43
CA MET A 151 8.77 -2.21 -30.47
C MET A 151 8.34 -0.75 -30.67
N TYR A 152 9.20 0.21 -30.31
CA TYR A 152 8.92 1.64 -30.34
C TYR A 152 9.57 2.41 -31.47
N ASP A 153 10.18 1.73 -32.46
CA ASP A 153 10.95 2.38 -33.53
C ASP A 153 10.15 3.43 -34.28
N GLU A 154 8.91 3.11 -34.66
CA GLU A 154 8.03 4.06 -35.36
C GLU A 154 7.61 5.23 -34.46
N GLY A 155 7.38 4.97 -33.16
CA GLY A 155 7.11 6.02 -32.17
C GLY A 155 8.30 6.95 -31.95
N MET A 156 9.52 6.41 -31.91
CA MET A 156 10.76 7.17 -31.85
C MET A 156 11.00 8.00 -33.11
N LYS A 157 10.83 7.40 -34.28
CA LYS A 157 10.92 8.11 -35.57
C LYS A 157 9.93 9.28 -35.63
N MET A 158 8.69 9.06 -35.23
CA MET A 158 7.67 10.11 -35.21
C MET A 158 8.08 11.28 -34.27
N ALA A 159 8.63 10.97 -33.09
CA ALA A 159 9.14 11.99 -32.18
C ALA A 159 10.29 12.79 -32.79
N LEU A 160 11.27 12.12 -33.39
CA LEU A 160 12.45 12.75 -34.02
C LEU A 160 12.05 13.65 -35.18
N GLN A 161 11.16 13.20 -36.05
CA GLN A 161 10.65 14.00 -37.18
C GLN A 161 9.85 15.23 -36.72
N ASN A 162 9.18 15.15 -35.56
CA ASN A 162 8.37 16.22 -34.99
C ASN A 162 9.07 16.96 -33.83
N ARG A 163 10.39 16.85 -33.69
CA ARG A 163 11.14 17.39 -32.53
C ARG A 163 10.92 18.88 -32.26
N ASN A 164 10.79 19.69 -33.32
CA ASN A 164 10.51 21.12 -33.17
C ASN A 164 9.11 21.38 -32.60
N LYS A 165 8.10 20.63 -33.08
CA LYS A 165 6.74 20.73 -32.54
C LYS A 165 6.65 20.24 -31.09
N ILE A 166 7.42 19.21 -30.73
CA ILE A 166 7.56 18.76 -29.34
C ILE A 166 8.20 19.86 -28.49
N LYS A 167 9.27 20.52 -28.97
CA LYS A 167 9.90 21.69 -28.32
C LYS A 167 8.86 22.79 -28.03
N ASP A 168 8.01 23.09 -29.01
CA ASP A 168 6.94 24.07 -28.84
C ASP A 168 5.91 23.65 -27.78
N CYS A 169 5.49 22.39 -27.77
CA CYS A 169 4.62 21.84 -26.73
C CYS A 169 5.22 21.99 -25.33
N LEU A 170 6.51 21.69 -25.18
CA LEU A 170 7.21 21.82 -23.89
C LEU A 170 7.33 23.29 -23.46
N ASN A 171 7.56 24.21 -24.40
CA ASN A 171 7.72 25.63 -24.14
C ASN A 171 6.41 26.34 -23.77
N ARG A 172 5.23 25.78 -24.07
CA ARG A 172 3.93 26.39 -23.69
C ARG A 172 3.75 26.58 -22.20
N TYR A 173 4.39 25.77 -21.38
CA TYR A 173 4.30 25.83 -19.92
C TYR A 173 5.56 26.37 -19.24
N ARG A 174 6.57 26.79 -20.01
CA ARG A 174 7.81 27.37 -19.50
C ARG A 174 7.71 28.89 -19.49
N ASP A 175 8.21 29.50 -18.44
CA ASP A 175 8.45 30.93 -18.45
C ASP A 175 9.61 31.29 -19.41
N ASP A 176 9.73 32.55 -19.76
CA ASP A 176 10.71 32.99 -20.78
C ASP A 176 12.17 32.68 -20.43
N ALA A 177 12.49 32.59 -19.14
CA ALA A 177 13.83 32.26 -18.67
C ALA A 177 14.19 30.77 -18.81
N HIS A 178 13.19 29.92 -18.91
CA HIS A 178 13.35 28.45 -18.96
C HIS A 178 12.91 27.83 -20.30
N LYS A 179 12.47 28.65 -21.26
CA LYS A 179 12.18 28.17 -22.62
C LYS A 179 13.44 27.65 -23.30
N ILE A 180 13.29 26.56 -24.03
CA ILE A 180 14.32 26.10 -24.96
C ILE A 180 14.38 27.14 -26.06
N PRO A 181 15.54 27.79 -26.30
CA PRO A 181 15.70 28.82 -27.35
C PRO A 181 15.32 28.32 -28.74
N ALA A 182 14.89 29.22 -29.61
CA ALA A 182 14.46 28.83 -30.96
C ALA A 182 15.62 28.22 -31.77
N GLU A 183 16.82 28.76 -31.60
CA GLU A 183 18.07 28.35 -32.22
C GLU A 183 18.65 27.05 -31.62
N GLU A 184 18.25 26.66 -30.41
CA GLU A 184 18.72 25.42 -29.79
C GLU A 184 17.99 24.20 -30.37
N GLU A 185 18.76 23.24 -30.85
CA GLU A 185 18.21 21.98 -31.34
C GLU A 185 17.72 21.12 -30.17
N TYR A 186 16.47 20.66 -30.23
CA TYR A 186 15.88 19.82 -29.19
C TYR A 186 15.85 18.36 -29.67
N TRP A 187 16.40 17.48 -28.86
CA TRP A 187 16.37 16.04 -29.10
C TRP A 187 15.40 15.35 -28.14
N PRO A 188 14.32 14.74 -28.64
CA PRO A 188 13.39 13.99 -27.81
C PRO A 188 13.93 12.63 -27.37
N ALA A 189 15.10 12.22 -27.88
CA ALA A 189 15.77 10.97 -27.58
C ALA A 189 16.98 11.16 -26.67
N ALA A 190 17.40 10.08 -26.03
CA ALA A 190 18.65 9.94 -25.31
C ALA A 190 19.31 8.62 -25.74
N ILE A 191 20.64 8.54 -25.68
CA ILE A 191 21.40 7.40 -26.14
C ILE A 191 22.33 6.94 -25.05
N PHE A 192 22.29 5.65 -24.71
CA PHE A 192 23.37 4.99 -24.00
C PHE A 192 24.44 4.59 -24.99
N CYS A 193 25.69 4.99 -24.75
CA CYS A 193 26.81 4.72 -25.64
C CYS A 193 26.99 3.22 -25.83
N GLU A 194 27.02 2.73 -27.08
CA GLU A 194 27.21 1.31 -27.39
C GLU A 194 28.55 0.75 -26.92
N LYS A 195 29.56 1.61 -26.70
CA LYS A 195 30.89 1.19 -26.24
C LYS A 195 31.02 1.15 -24.72
N CYS A 196 30.52 2.17 -23.99
CA CYS A 196 30.72 2.27 -22.54
C CYS A 196 29.42 2.19 -21.71
N ASN A 197 28.27 2.02 -22.36
CA ASN A 197 26.94 1.90 -21.77
C ASN A 197 26.48 3.11 -20.92
N ARG A 198 27.13 4.27 -21.02
CA ARG A 198 26.76 5.47 -20.27
C ARG A 198 25.89 6.40 -21.12
N ASP A 199 25.00 7.13 -20.47
CA ASP A 199 24.16 8.15 -21.10
C ASP A 199 24.88 9.52 -21.24
N THR A 200 26.21 9.51 -21.25
CA THR A 200 27.07 10.69 -21.46
C THR A 200 27.28 10.99 -22.97
N THR A 201 26.21 10.88 -23.72
CA THR A 201 26.21 11.07 -25.19
C THR A 201 25.60 12.42 -25.56
N ILE A 202 26.07 12.96 -26.67
CA ILE A 202 25.50 14.15 -27.33
C ILE A 202 25.07 13.72 -28.73
N ILE A 203 23.83 14.03 -29.11
CA ILE A 203 23.31 13.79 -30.45
C ILE A 203 23.77 14.94 -31.34
N ASP A 204 24.49 14.60 -32.42
CA ASP A 204 25.05 15.55 -33.38
C ASP A 204 24.17 15.75 -34.62
N GLY A 205 23.29 14.76 -34.92
CA GLY A 205 22.44 14.85 -36.07
C GLY A 205 21.44 13.71 -36.22
N TYR A 206 20.49 13.92 -37.10
CA TYR A 206 19.44 12.97 -37.48
C TYR A 206 19.22 13.00 -39.01
N ASP A 207 19.22 11.83 -39.64
CA ASP A 207 19.11 11.71 -41.09
C ASP A 207 17.68 11.94 -41.67
N GLY A 208 16.70 12.13 -40.79
CA GLY A 208 15.28 12.29 -41.13
C GLY A 208 14.50 10.98 -41.18
N GLU A 209 15.14 9.82 -41.07
CA GLU A 209 14.55 8.48 -41.11
C GLU A 209 14.82 7.71 -39.80
N TYR A 210 15.92 6.96 -39.72
CA TYR A 210 16.21 6.10 -38.58
C TYR A 210 17.63 6.31 -38.01
N GLY A 211 18.48 7.08 -38.64
CA GLY A 211 19.88 7.27 -38.26
C GLY A 211 20.07 8.46 -37.31
N LEU A 212 20.60 8.19 -36.13
CA LEU A 212 21.02 9.18 -35.15
C LEU A 212 22.54 9.18 -35.01
N THR A 213 23.20 10.29 -35.38
CA THR A 213 24.64 10.45 -35.19
C THR A 213 24.89 11.03 -33.79
N TYR A 214 25.80 10.44 -33.04
CA TYR A 214 26.16 10.89 -31.71
C TYR A 214 27.65 10.68 -31.41
N HIS A 215 28.12 11.39 -30.40
CA HIS A 215 29.40 11.11 -29.77
C HIS A 215 29.25 10.99 -28.24
N CYS A 216 30.11 10.18 -27.64
CA CYS A 216 30.15 10.00 -26.18
C CYS A 216 31.28 10.85 -25.59
N THR A 217 30.94 11.72 -24.64
CA THR A 217 31.91 12.61 -23.97
C THR A 217 32.81 11.89 -22.97
N GLU A 218 32.43 10.67 -22.53
CA GLU A 218 33.20 9.87 -21.57
C GLU A 218 34.29 9.04 -22.25
N CYS A 219 33.97 8.31 -23.31
CA CYS A 219 34.90 7.39 -23.96
C CYS A 219 35.33 7.80 -25.37
N GLY A 220 34.85 8.92 -25.89
CA GLY A 220 35.17 9.45 -27.22
C GLY A 220 34.62 8.65 -28.39
N HIS A 221 33.74 7.67 -28.14
CA HIS A 221 33.10 6.88 -29.22
C HIS A 221 32.13 7.76 -30.00
N SER A 222 32.12 7.62 -31.32
CA SER A 222 31.19 8.30 -32.22
C SER A 222 30.70 7.33 -33.28
N GLU A 223 29.40 7.36 -33.56
CA GLU A 223 28.78 6.55 -34.60
C GLU A 223 27.44 7.13 -35.05
N THR A 224 26.89 6.57 -36.13
CA THR A 224 25.50 6.77 -36.52
C THR A 224 24.71 5.51 -36.16
N ALA A 225 23.89 5.59 -35.13
CA ALA A 225 23.04 4.50 -34.66
C ALA A 225 21.75 4.45 -35.47
N ASP A 226 21.43 3.30 -36.04
CA ASP A 226 20.10 3.04 -36.61
C ASP A 226 19.17 2.58 -35.49
N ILE A 227 18.11 3.33 -35.19
CA ILE A 227 17.19 3.05 -34.09
C ILE A 227 16.48 1.69 -34.20
N ARG A 228 16.46 1.08 -35.41
CA ARG A 228 15.89 -0.26 -35.64
C ARG A 228 16.83 -1.41 -35.26
N THR A 229 18.08 -1.11 -34.95
CA THR A 229 19.10 -2.12 -34.62
C THR A 229 19.95 -1.75 -33.42
N ALA A 230 20.05 -0.46 -33.09
CA ALA A 230 20.79 0.03 -31.94
C ALA A 230 20.02 -0.19 -30.64
N SER A 231 20.65 -0.81 -29.66
CA SER A 231 20.00 -1.14 -28.39
C SER A 231 20.04 0.00 -27.37
N GLY A 232 20.81 1.07 -27.63
CA GLY A 232 21.07 2.16 -26.68
C GLY A 232 20.10 3.34 -26.76
N VAL A 233 19.21 3.41 -27.76
CA VAL A 233 18.36 4.59 -28.02
C VAL A 233 17.03 4.48 -27.26
N LYS A 234 16.61 5.58 -26.63
CA LYS A 234 15.31 5.71 -25.96
C LYS A 234 14.78 7.13 -26.07
N LEU A 235 13.48 7.31 -25.83
CA LEU A 235 12.88 8.63 -25.69
C LEU A 235 13.09 9.21 -24.28
N GLY A 236 13.18 10.52 -24.18
CA GLY A 236 13.10 11.23 -22.92
C GLY A 236 11.71 11.13 -22.30
N TRP A 237 11.61 11.06 -20.97
CA TRP A 237 10.39 10.81 -20.21
C TRP A 237 9.15 11.59 -20.68
N ARG A 238 9.28 12.89 -20.94
CA ARG A 238 8.14 13.74 -21.35
C ARG A 238 7.59 13.42 -22.76
N VAL A 239 8.30 12.61 -23.53
CA VAL A 239 7.93 12.16 -24.89
C VAL A 239 7.66 10.66 -24.89
N ASP A 240 8.40 9.90 -24.12
CA ASP A 240 8.22 8.47 -23.92
C ASP A 240 6.84 8.12 -23.36
N TRP A 241 6.44 8.81 -22.31
CA TRP A 241 5.15 8.59 -21.62
C TRP A 241 3.95 8.73 -22.57
N PRO A 242 3.76 9.87 -23.30
CA PRO A 242 2.66 9.99 -24.27
C PRO A 242 2.79 9.07 -25.47
N MET A 243 3.99 8.70 -25.92
CA MET A 243 4.19 7.69 -26.94
C MET A 243 3.61 6.34 -26.48
N ARG A 244 3.91 5.92 -25.26
CA ARG A 244 3.39 4.69 -24.68
C ARG A 244 1.87 4.71 -24.50
N TRP A 245 1.26 5.85 -24.19
CA TRP A 245 -0.20 5.97 -24.15
C TRP A 245 -0.84 5.60 -25.49
N GLN A 246 -0.27 6.08 -26.58
CA GLN A 246 -0.76 5.74 -27.91
C GLN A 246 -0.49 4.27 -28.25
N PHE A 247 0.70 3.78 -27.97
CA PHE A 247 1.11 2.41 -28.26
C PHE A 247 0.24 1.38 -27.53
N GLU A 248 0.06 1.55 -26.22
CA GLU A 248 -0.72 0.65 -25.34
C GLU A 248 -2.23 0.93 -25.40
N LYS A 249 -2.67 1.98 -26.10
CA LYS A 249 -4.06 2.43 -26.12
C LYS A 249 -4.59 2.76 -24.72
N THR A 250 -3.78 3.39 -23.90
CA THR A 250 -4.10 3.72 -22.51
C THR A 250 -5.26 4.71 -22.45
N VAL A 251 -6.29 4.37 -21.68
CA VAL A 251 -7.49 5.20 -21.47
C VAL A 251 -7.56 5.79 -20.07
N PHE A 252 -6.85 5.19 -19.13
CA PHE A 252 -6.80 5.67 -17.74
C PHE A 252 -5.40 5.48 -17.16
N GLU A 253 -4.87 6.54 -16.56
CA GLU A 253 -3.63 6.52 -15.79
C GLU A 253 -3.63 7.69 -14.79
N PRO A 254 -3.64 7.43 -13.47
CA PRO A 254 -3.51 8.48 -12.47
C PRO A 254 -2.05 8.92 -12.35
N ALA A 255 -1.83 10.10 -11.79
CA ALA A 255 -0.47 10.57 -11.53
C ALA A 255 -0.38 11.30 -10.19
N GLY A 256 0.80 11.26 -9.57
CA GLY A 256 1.09 11.98 -8.34
C GLY A 256 0.95 13.50 -8.49
N LYS A 257 0.77 14.19 -7.37
CA LYS A 257 0.61 15.65 -7.35
C LYS A 257 1.78 16.41 -8.01
N ASP A 258 2.97 15.80 -8.01
CA ASP A 258 4.16 16.40 -8.62
C ASP A 258 4.03 16.48 -10.17
N HIS A 259 3.36 15.50 -10.79
CA HIS A 259 3.10 15.45 -12.22
C HIS A 259 1.94 16.36 -12.65
N HIS A 260 0.99 16.61 -11.75
CA HIS A 260 -0.19 17.46 -11.96
C HIS A 260 -0.01 18.91 -11.53
N SER A 261 1.22 19.33 -11.15
CA SER A 261 1.51 20.75 -10.99
C SER A 261 1.39 21.47 -12.33
N GLN A 262 1.02 22.75 -12.31
CA GLN A 262 0.93 23.56 -13.53
C GLN A 262 2.27 23.52 -14.30
N GLY A 263 2.23 23.13 -15.56
CA GLY A 263 3.43 22.89 -16.38
C GLY A 263 4.20 21.62 -16.01
N GLY A 264 3.62 20.76 -15.19
CA GLY A 264 4.17 19.46 -14.84
C GLY A 264 4.26 18.52 -16.04
N SER A 265 4.76 17.30 -15.76
CA SER A 265 4.95 16.33 -16.86
C SER A 265 3.64 15.88 -17.49
N PHE A 266 2.53 15.85 -16.74
CA PHE A 266 1.24 15.46 -17.31
C PHE A 266 0.72 16.50 -18.33
N ASP A 267 0.82 17.79 -18.02
CA ASP A 267 0.36 18.86 -18.94
C ASP A 267 1.13 18.81 -20.26
N THR A 268 2.46 18.64 -20.21
CA THR A 268 3.30 18.54 -21.41
C THR A 268 3.06 17.22 -22.15
N ALA A 269 2.94 16.11 -21.45
CA ALA A 269 2.67 14.79 -22.06
C ALA A 269 1.32 14.77 -22.79
N ARG A 270 0.29 15.42 -22.24
CA ARG A 270 -1.01 15.57 -22.88
C ARG A 270 -0.90 16.25 -24.25
N LEU A 271 -0.19 17.37 -24.34
CA LEU A 271 0.01 18.08 -25.61
C LEU A 271 0.76 17.20 -26.63
N VAL A 272 1.80 16.50 -26.19
CA VAL A 272 2.59 15.62 -27.06
C VAL A 272 1.74 14.42 -27.52
N ALA A 273 0.92 13.83 -26.65
CA ALA A 273 0.02 12.74 -27.05
C ALA A 273 -0.98 13.19 -28.13
N GLU A 274 -1.63 14.33 -27.90
CA GLU A 274 -2.66 14.85 -28.81
C GLU A 274 -2.08 15.34 -30.14
N GLU A 275 -0.99 16.12 -30.10
CA GLU A 275 -0.47 16.84 -31.27
C GLU A 275 0.55 16.04 -32.09
N ILE A 276 1.25 15.08 -31.47
CA ILE A 276 2.28 14.28 -32.16
C ILE A 276 1.76 12.86 -32.42
N TYR A 277 1.20 12.20 -31.40
CA TYR A 277 0.80 10.81 -31.50
C TYR A 277 -0.69 10.61 -31.85
N ASN A 278 -1.46 11.70 -32.01
CA ASN A 278 -2.88 11.68 -32.32
C ASN A 278 -3.68 10.75 -31.38
N TRP A 279 -3.34 10.80 -30.09
CA TRP A 279 -3.98 10.01 -29.05
C TRP A 279 -4.50 10.94 -27.93
N PRO A 280 -5.78 10.84 -27.53
CA PRO A 280 -6.28 11.64 -26.42
C PRO A 280 -5.62 11.18 -25.12
N ALA A 281 -5.11 12.13 -24.32
CA ALA A 281 -4.48 11.82 -23.04
C ALA A 281 -5.41 10.98 -22.15
N PRO A 282 -4.91 10.03 -21.35
CA PRO A 282 -5.74 9.20 -20.49
C PRO A 282 -6.61 10.02 -19.54
N VAL A 283 -7.79 9.49 -19.19
CA VAL A 283 -8.52 9.98 -18.03
C VAL A 283 -7.62 9.83 -16.82
N THR A 284 -7.57 10.85 -15.99
CA THR A 284 -6.63 10.91 -14.87
C THR A 284 -7.27 11.49 -13.63
N PHE A 285 -6.64 11.28 -12.50
CA PHE A 285 -6.80 12.06 -11.28
C PHE A 285 -5.44 12.23 -10.59
N ARG A 286 -5.34 13.30 -9.81
CA ARG A 286 -4.20 13.52 -8.92
C ARG A 286 -4.34 12.69 -7.66
N TYR A 287 -3.26 11.99 -7.26
CA TYR A 287 -3.18 11.41 -5.93
C TYR A 287 -2.13 12.13 -5.07
N ASP A 288 -2.42 12.21 -3.76
CA ASP A 288 -1.55 12.82 -2.77
C ASP A 288 -0.71 11.75 -2.04
N PHE A 289 0.27 12.18 -1.26
CA PHE A 289 1.24 11.29 -0.62
C PHE A 289 0.65 10.49 0.54
N ILE A 290 1.33 9.38 0.87
CA ILE A 290 1.10 8.60 2.08
C ILE A 290 2.31 8.76 2.98
N GLY A 291 2.06 9.02 4.27
CA GLY A 291 3.05 9.08 5.32
C GLY A 291 3.05 7.84 6.20
N ILE A 292 4.05 7.79 7.06
CA ILE A 292 4.06 6.90 8.23
C ILE A 292 3.90 7.80 9.45
N LYS A 293 2.93 7.49 10.32
CA LYS A 293 2.68 8.25 11.53
C LYS A 293 3.92 8.27 12.41
N GLY A 294 4.28 9.44 12.92
CA GLY A 294 5.49 9.62 13.74
C GLY A 294 6.78 9.81 12.95
N THR A 295 6.77 9.66 11.62
CA THR A 295 7.93 9.93 10.78
C THR A 295 7.70 11.23 10.00
N PRO A 296 8.50 12.28 10.21
CA PRO A 296 8.32 13.54 9.51
C PRO A 296 8.76 13.45 8.04
N GLY A 297 7.96 14.05 7.15
CA GLY A 297 8.30 14.24 5.73
C GLY A 297 7.86 13.11 4.81
N LYS A 298 8.17 13.29 3.51
CA LYS A 298 7.89 12.32 2.44
C LYS A 298 8.85 11.14 2.55
N MET A 299 8.33 9.91 2.48
CA MET A 299 9.17 8.72 2.28
C MET A 299 9.94 8.85 0.97
N SER A 300 11.18 8.40 0.96
CA SER A 300 12.01 8.39 -0.23
C SER A 300 12.95 7.20 -0.18
N SER A 301 12.92 6.38 -1.20
CA SER A 301 13.80 5.22 -1.39
C SER A 301 15.30 5.57 -1.24
N SER A 302 15.65 6.84 -1.48
CA SER A 302 17.04 7.32 -1.38
C SER A 302 17.46 7.74 0.03
N LYS A 303 16.58 7.75 1.05
CA LYS A 303 16.87 8.21 2.43
C LYS A 303 17.03 7.07 3.45
N GLY A 304 16.92 5.81 3.04
CA GLY A 304 17.32 4.62 3.81
C GLY A 304 16.31 4.09 4.84
N GLN A 305 15.28 4.83 5.22
CA GLN A 305 14.16 4.31 6.00
C GLN A 305 12.92 4.26 5.11
N VAL A 306 12.67 3.11 4.51
CA VAL A 306 11.51 2.86 3.67
C VAL A 306 10.70 1.71 4.25
N ILE A 307 9.39 1.89 4.29
CA ILE A 307 8.43 0.84 4.64
C ILE A 307 7.79 0.41 3.33
N ALA A 308 7.99 -0.85 2.98
CA ALA A 308 7.41 -1.48 1.80
C ALA A 308 6.08 -2.17 2.13
N LEU A 309 5.35 -2.59 1.09
CA LEU A 309 4.09 -3.32 1.26
C LEU A 309 4.22 -4.57 2.15
N PRO A 310 5.27 -5.42 2.03
CA PRO A 310 5.48 -6.55 2.92
C PRO A 310 5.52 -6.18 4.41
N ASP A 311 6.13 -5.05 4.76
CA ASP A 311 6.22 -4.60 6.17
C ASP A 311 4.84 -4.23 6.71
N VAL A 312 3.99 -3.59 5.90
CA VAL A 312 2.63 -3.24 6.27
C VAL A 312 1.77 -4.50 6.44
N LEU A 313 1.95 -5.50 5.56
CA LEU A 313 1.24 -6.78 5.62
C LEU A 313 1.61 -7.64 6.85
N ARG A 314 2.72 -7.37 7.51
CA ARG A 314 3.04 -8.00 8.80
C ARG A 314 2.16 -7.52 9.94
N VAL A 315 1.62 -6.29 9.84
CA VAL A 315 0.79 -5.65 10.87
C VAL A 315 -0.70 -5.67 10.51
N TYR A 316 -1.02 -5.60 9.23
CA TYR A 316 -2.38 -5.50 8.72
C TYR A 316 -2.70 -6.63 7.73
N PRO A 317 -3.80 -7.37 7.91
CA PRO A 317 -4.32 -8.26 6.88
C PRO A 317 -4.50 -7.53 5.53
N PRO A 318 -4.38 -8.24 4.41
CA PRO A 318 -4.50 -7.64 3.07
C PRO A 318 -5.78 -6.82 2.86
N GLU A 319 -6.90 -7.28 3.40
CA GLU A 319 -8.20 -6.60 3.31
C GLU A 319 -8.18 -5.24 4.04
N ILE A 320 -7.49 -5.17 5.19
CA ILE A 320 -7.34 -3.90 5.94
C ILE A 320 -6.39 -2.96 5.20
N VAL A 321 -5.32 -3.49 4.59
CA VAL A 321 -4.45 -2.67 3.73
C VAL A 321 -5.28 -2.07 2.59
N ARG A 322 -6.03 -2.88 1.86
CA ARG A 322 -6.91 -2.39 0.78
C ARG A 322 -7.96 -1.40 1.27
N TYR A 323 -8.55 -1.66 2.44
CA TYR A 323 -9.53 -0.78 3.07
C TYR A 323 -9.00 0.64 3.30
N MET A 324 -7.78 0.79 3.77
CA MET A 324 -7.18 2.11 3.98
C MET A 324 -7.16 2.96 2.70
N PHE A 325 -6.93 2.33 1.55
CA PHE A 325 -6.92 3.00 0.24
C PHE A 325 -8.32 3.16 -0.35
N ALA A 326 -9.17 2.15 -0.26
CA ALA A 326 -10.55 2.23 -0.75
C ALA A 326 -11.36 3.27 0.03
N GLY A 327 -11.22 3.32 1.35
CA GLY A 327 -11.91 4.26 2.23
C GLY A 327 -11.43 5.72 2.10
N THR A 328 -10.26 5.95 1.49
CA THR A 328 -9.66 7.28 1.36
C THR A 328 -9.65 7.75 -0.09
N ARG A 329 -10.09 8.98 -0.35
CA ARG A 329 -10.02 9.56 -1.70
C ARG A 329 -8.56 9.72 -2.15
N PRO A 330 -8.25 9.53 -3.45
CA PRO A 330 -6.87 9.66 -3.95
C PRO A 330 -6.20 11.00 -3.62
N ASN A 331 -6.92 12.09 -3.66
CA ASN A 331 -6.42 13.44 -3.38
C ASN A 331 -6.42 13.82 -1.88
N THR A 332 -6.47 12.84 -0.99
CA THR A 332 -6.42 13.04 0.46
C THR A 332 -5.18 12.35 1.02
N GLU A 333 -4.31 13.09 1.68
CA GLU A 333 -3.17 12.52 2.39
C GLU A 333 -3.64 11.72 3.60
N PHE A 334 -2.98 10.60 3.89
CA PHE A 334 -3.15 9.86 5.13
C PHE A 334 -1.83 9.21 5.54
N SER A 335 -1.77 8.76 6.79
CA SER A 335 -0.59 8.08 7.32
C SER A 335 -0.97 6.69 7.82
N ILE A 336 -0.12 5.71 7.52
CA ILE A 336 -0.19 4.37 8.09
C ILE A 336 0.47 4.41 9.45
N SER A 337 -0.17 3.80 10.43
CA SER A 337 0.30 3.77 11.82
C SER A 337 0.85 2.40 12.18
N PHE A 338 1.85 2.38 13.04
CA PHE A 338 2.37 1.19 13.69
C PHE A 338 2.28 1.29 15.23
N ASP A 339 1.79 2.43 15.73
CA ASP A 339 1.51 2.69 17.15
C ASP A 339 0.09 2.21 17.56
N LEU A 340 -0.44 2.74 18.64
CA LEU A 340 -1.76 2.37 19.17
C LEU A 340 -2.94 2.65 18.22
N ASP A 341 -2.77 3.48 17.17
CA ASP A 341 -3.82 3.71 16.18
C ASP A 341 -4.09 2.48 15.30
N VAL A 342 -3.21 1.47 15.34
CA VAL A 342 -3.48 0.14 14.75
C VAL A 342 -4.82 -0.39 15.26
N LEU A 343 -5.08 -0.26 16.57
CA LEU A 343 -6.34 -0.70 17.20
C LEU A 343 -7.54 -0.01 16.55
N LYS A 344 -7.43 1.30 16.30
CA LYS A 344 -8.50 2.07 15.66
C LYS A 344 -8.71 1.67 14.20
N THR A 345 -7.64 1.46 13.45
CA THR A 345 -7.73 1.05 12.03
C THR A 345 -8.48 -0.28 11.88
N TYR A 346 -8.20 -1.25 12.74
CA TYR A 346 -8.93 -2.51 12.78
C TYR A 346 -10.39 -2.33 13.18
N GLU A 347 -10.67 -1.49 14.18
CA GLU A 347 -12.04 -1.21 14.64
C GLU A 347 -12.88 -0.52 13.55
N ASP A 348 -12.30 0.44 12.85
CA ASP A 348 -12.95 1.13 11.73
C ASP A 348 -13.27 0.14 10.58
N TYR A 349 -12.32 -0.75 10.23
CA TYR A 349 -12.56 -1.81 9.26
C TYR A 349 -13.65 -2.79 9.72
N ASP A 350 -13.56 -3.30 10.94
CA ASP A 350 -14.54 -4.23 11.52
C ASP A 350 -15.95 -3.63 11.51
N LYS A 351 -16.06 -2.33 11.77
CA LYS A 351 -17.34 -1.61 11.68
C LYS A 351 -17.87 -1.57 10.25
N THR A 352 -17.03 -1.23 9.27
CA THR A 352 -17.39 -1.23 7.85
C THR A 352 -17.86 -2.63 7.41
N GLU A 353 -17.19 -3.68 7.85
CA GLU A 353 -17.58 -5.07 7.60
C GLU A 353 -18.94 -5.40 8.22
N ARG A 354 -19.19 -5.06 9.50
CA ARG A 354 -20.50 -5.29 10.13
C ARG A 354 -21.63 -4.54 9.42
N ILE A 355 -21.38 -3.33 8.96
CA ILE A 355 -22.36 -2.55 8.17
C ILE A 355 -22.60 -3.25 6.83
N ALA A 356 -21.55 -3.67 6.13
CA ALA A 356 -21.66 -4.33 4.83
C ALA A 356 -22.44 -5.65 4.90
N TRP A 357 -22.33 -6.36 6.01
CA TRP A 357 -23.08 -7.60 6.28
C TRP A 357 -24.44 -7.40 6.94
N GLY A 358 -24.85 -6.15 7.22
CA GLY A 358 -26.14 -5.82 7.86
C GLY A 358 -26.20 -6.19 9.34
N VAL A 359 -25.09 -6.51 9.98
CA VAL A 359 -24.99 -6.79 11.42
C VAL A 359 -25.06 -5.50 12.24
N GLU A 360 -24.50 -4.43 11.69
CA GLU A 360 -24.56 -3.08 12.27
C GLU A 360 -25.35 -2.15 11.34
N LYS A 361 -26.27 -1.38 11.91
CA LYS A 361 -27.11 -0.48 11.13
C LYS A 361 -26.33 0.78 10.73
N ALA A 362 -26.29 1.07 9.44
CA ALA A 362 -25.79 2.34 8.93
C ALA A 362 -26.73 3.50 9.31
N LYS A 363 -26.18 4.72 9.33
CA LYS A 363 -26.95 5.93 9.65
C LYS A 363 -28.10 6.20 8.66
N ASN A 364 -27.86 5.89 7.38
CA ASN A 364 -28.82 5.98 6.28
C ASN A 364 -28.35 5.13 5.10
N ASP A 365 -29.17 5.04 4.04
CA ASP A 365 -28.91 4.22 2.86
C ASP A 365 -27.66 4.68 2.07
N ASP A 366 -27.37 5.96 2.00
CA ASP A 366 -26.15 6.47 1.33
C ASP A 366 -24.87 6.02 2.06
N VAL A 367 -24.90 6.05 3.39
CA VAL A 367 -23.79 5.55 4.22
C VAL A 367 -23.66 4.04 4.05
N TYR A 368 -24.78 3.31 4.07
CA TYR A 368 -24.76 1.86 3.83
C TYR A 368 -24.13 1.52 2.47
N ALA A 369 -24.60 2.15 1.41
CA ALA A 369 -24.10 1.91 0.05
C ALA A 369 -22.60 2.23 -0.06
N LYS A 370 -22.14 3.31 0.58
CA LYS A 370 -20.73 3.69 0.61
C LYS A 370 -19.88 2.68 1.38
N GLU A 371 -20.26 2.35 2.63
CA GLU A 371 -19.50 1.43 3.47
C GLU A 371 -19.45 0.02 2.84
N ARG A 372 -20.59 -0.44 2.31
CA ARG A 372 -20.65 -1.71 1.59
C ARG A 372 -19.70 -1.72 0.40
N ARG A 373 -19.67 -0.65 -0.41
CA ARG A 373 -18.80 -0.57 -1.58
C ARG A 373 -17.32 -0.51 -1.19
N ILE A 374 -16.97 0.22 -0.13
CA ILE A 374 -15.61 0.23 0.43
C ILE A 374 -15.20 -1.20 0.84
N TYR A 375 -16.08 -1.91 1.55
CA TYR A 375 -15.83 -3.28 1.96
C TYR A 375 -15.62 -4.22 0.77
N GLU A 376 -16.49 -4.18 -0.25
CA GLU A 376 -16.36 -4.98 -1.49
C GLU A 376 -15.02 -4.75 -2.18
N LEU A 377 -14.61 -3.50 -2.36
CA LEU A 377 -13.34 -3.13 -2.99
C LEU A 377 -12.11 -3.47 -2.12
N SER A 378 -12.31 -3.65 -0.82
CA SER A 378 -11.26 -4.05 0.12
C SER A 378 -10.97 -5.56 0.07
N GLN A 379 -11.88 -6.37 -0.46
CA GLN A 379 -11.67 -7.81 -0.52
C GLN A 379 -10.59 -8.20 -1.55
N VAL A 380 -9.76 -9.17 -1.20
CA VAL A 380 -8.70 -9.68 -2.08
C VAL A 380 -9.30 -10.51 -3.20
N ASN A 381 -10.12 -11.50 -2.86
CA ASN A 381 -10.67 -12.49 -3.78
C ASN A 381 -12.19 -12.33 -4.00
N GLY A 382 -12.72 -11.11 -3.90
CA GLY A 382 -14.16 -10.86 -3.93
C GLY A 382 -14.84 -11.10 -2.58
N MET A 383 -16.16 -10.89 -2.54
CA MET A 383 -16.94 -11.03 -1.30
C MET A 383 -16.86 -12.47 -0.77
N PRO A 384 -16.54 -12.68 0.52
CA PRO A 384 -16.55 -14.00 1.13
C PRO A 384 -17.99 -14.54 1.22
N GLU A 385 -18.14 -15.87 1.24
CA GLU A 385 -19.46 -16.53 1.35
C GLU A 385 -20.08 -16.34 2.74
N VAL A 386 -19.26 -16.24 3.76
CA VAL A 386 -19.67 -16.01 5.15
C VAL A 386 -18.92 -14.81 5.70
N MET A 387 -19.56 -14.08 6.62
CA MET A 387 -18.90 -12.99 7.32
C MET A 387 -17.67 -13.52 8.07
N PRO A 388 -16.49 -12.90 7.91
CA PRO A 388 -15.30 -13.26 8.67
C PRO A 388 -15.54 -13.23 10.18
N TYR A 389 -14.80 -14.07 10.92
CA TYR A 389 -14.88 -14.06 12.38
C TYR A 389 -14.27 -12.78 12.93
N GLN A 390 -15.11 -11.97 13.58
CA GLN A 390 -14.69 -10.71 14.17
C GLN A 390 -14.40 -10.87 15.66
N MET A 391 -13.30 -10.27 16.07
CA MET A 391 -12.96 -10.04 17.47
C MET A 391 -12.27 -8.69 17.60
N PRO A 392 -12.64 -7.85 18.59
CA PRO A 392 -11.92 -6.60 18.84
C PRO A 392 -10.42 -6.85 19.00
N LEU A 393 -9.59 -6.10 18.23
CA LEU A 393 -8.15 -6.37 18.18
C LEU A 393 -7.52 -6.34 19.58
N ARG A 394 -7.93 -5.42 20.45
CA ARG A 394 -7.43 -5.35 21.84
C ARG A 394 -7.70 -6.64 22.63
N HIS A 395 -8.87 -7.25 22.44
CA HIS A 395 -9.20 -8.51 23.07
C HIS A 395 -8.35 -9.66 22.52
N LEU A 396 -8.20 -9.72 21.20
CA LEU A 396 -7.31 -10.68 20.54
C LEU A 396 -5.86 -10.56 21.01
N CYS A 397 -5.36 -9.32 21.16
CA CYS A 397 -4.02 -9.07 21.72
C CYS A 397 -3.87 -9.59 23.15
N ASN A 398 -4.90 -9.46 23.98
CA ASN A 398 -4.86 -10.00 25.33
C ASN A 398 -4.80 -11.53 25.33
N LEU A 399 -5.63 -12.19 24.50
CA LEU A 399 -5.60 -13.64 24.32
C LEU A 399 -4.24 -14.14 23.84
N LEU A 400 -3.66 -13.49 22.84
CA LEU A 400 -2.36 -13.86 22.30
C LEU A 400 -1.25 -13.71 23.35
N GLN A 401 -1.22 -12.62 24.09
CA GLN A 401 -0.22 -12.39 25.14
C GLN A 401 -0.38 -13.38 26.31
N THR A 402 -1.63 -13.69 26.70
CA THR A 402 -1.92 -14.69 27.75
C THR A 402 -1.47 -16.09 27.33
N ASN A 403 -1.57 -16.41 26.04
CA ASN A 403 -1.16 -17.71 25.47
C ASN A 403 0.26 -17.69 24.89
N SER A 404 1.09 -16.69 25.20
CA SER A 404 2.48 -16.55 24.72
C SER A 404 2.61 -16.67 23.19
N GLY A 405 1.63 -16.16 22.44
CA GLY A 405 1.59 -16.18 20.99
C GLY A 405 1.16 -17.51 20.36
N ASN A 406 0.68 -18.47 21.14
CA ASN A 406 0.16 -19.73 20.61
C ASN A 406 -1.20 -19.51 19.94
N ILE A 407 -1.16 -19.31 18.61
CA ILE A 407 -2.35 -19.00 17.79
C ILE A 407 -3.37 -20.15 17.82
N ASP A 408 -2.91 -21.41 17.77
CA ASP A 408 -3.82 -22.57 17.77
C ASP A 408 -4.57 -22.68 19.10
N ALA A 409 -3.90 -22.42 20.23
CA ALA A 409 -4.53 -22.37 21.55
C ALA A 409 -5.56 -21.22 21.64
N VAL A 410 -5.25 -20.07 21.09
CA VAL A 410 -6.19 -18.94 21.04
C VAL A 410 -7.43 -19.32 20.22
N ILE A 411 -7.25 -19.85 19.01
CA ILE A 411 -8.36 -20.24 18.13
C ILE A 411 -9.22 -21.33 18.80
N ALA A 412 -8.60 -22.33 19.41
CA ALA A 412 -9.31 -23.38 20.13
C ALA A 412 -10.15 -22.89 21.33
N SER A 413 -9.80 -21.73 21.90
CA SER A 413 -10.55 -21.10 22.98
C SER A 413 -11.74 -20.27 22.52
N LEU A 414 -11.87 -20.02 21.20
CA LEU A 414 -12.93 -19.17 20.67
C LEU A 414 -14.19 -19.98 20.34
N PRO A 415 -15.38 -19.47 20.70
CA PRO A 415 -16.63 -20.13 20.37
C PRO A 415 -16.97 -19.95 18.89
N ASP A 416 -17.66 -20.95 18.33
CA ASP A 416 -18.39 -20.86 17.06
C ASP A 416 -17.57 -20.44 15.81
N VAL A 417 -16.25 -20.64 15.81
CA VAL A 417 -15.40 -20.40 14.64
C VAL A 417 -15.69 -21.46 13.57
N LYS A 418 -16.13 -21.01 12.39
CA LYS A 418 -16.39 -21.87 11.25
C LYS A 418 -15.11 -22.19 10.46
N PRO A 419 -15.05 -23.35 9.78
CA PRO A 419 -13.89 -23.72 8.96
C PRO A 419 -13.50 -22.64 7.93
N GLU A 420 -14.48 -22.01 7.28
CA GLU A 420 -14.30 -20.98 6.26
C GLU A 420 -13.69 -19.69 6.81
N GLN A 421 -13.76 -19.47 8.12
CA GLN A 421 -13.25 -18.29 8.82
C GLN A 421 -11.81 -18.47 9.32
N LEU A 422 -11.30 -19.72 9.37
CA LEU A 422 -10.04 -20.06 10.04
C LEU A 422 -8.82 -19.34 9.47
N GLU A 423 -8.64 -19.32 8.15
CA GLU A 423 -7.44 -18.74 7.55
C GLU A 423 -7.40 -17.20 7.71
N GLY A 424 -8.54 -16.54 7.58
CA GLY A 424 -8.64 -15.10 7.88
C GLY A 424 -8.32 -14.80 9.35
N LEU A 425 -8.87 -15.60 10.26
CA LEU A 425 -8.60 -15.47 11.70
C LEU A 425 -7.14 -15.74 12.05
N LYS A 426 -6.52 -16.78 11.49
CA LYS A 426 -5.08 -17.05 11.66
C LYS A 426 -4.21 -15.90 11.13
N THR A 427 -4.57 -15.33 10.00
CA THR A 427 -3.87 -14.16 9.45
C THR A 427 -3.97 -12.96 10.40
N ARG A 428 -5.18 -12.70 10.92
CA ARG A 428 -5.40 -11.64 11.91
C ARG A 428 -4.60 -11.89 13.20
N CYS A 429 -4.51 -13.12 13.69
CA CYS A 429 -3.69 -13.49 14.83
C CYS A 429 -2.19 -13.27 14.56
N ARG A 430 -1.68 -13.69 13.38
CA ARG A 430 -0.28 -13.47 13.00
C ARG A 430 0.08 -11.99 12.96
N CYS A 431 -0.77 -11.17 12.33
CA CYS A 431 -0.58 -9.71 12.28
C CYS A 431 -0.62 -9.08 13.68
N ALA A 432 -1.59 -9.46 14.50
CA ALA A 432 -1.71 -8.97 15.87
C ALA A 432 -0.49 -9.36 16.72
N TRP A 433 0.00 -10.60 16.61
CA TRP A 433 1.17 -11.05 17.35
C TRP A 433 2.43 -10.33 16.92
N TYR A 434 2.64 -10.17 15.59
CA TYR A 434 3.76 -9.38 15.08
C TYR A 434 3.70 -7.93 15.59
N TRP A 435 2.52 -7.30 15.53
CA TRP A 435 2.38 -5.94 16.05
C TRP A 435 2.70 -5.85 17.55
N ILE A 436 2.24 -6.81 18.36
CA ILE A 436 2.54 -6.86 19.80
C ILE A 436 4.05 -6.93 20.02
N THR A 437 4.74 -7.85 19.35
CA THR A 437 6.16 -8.13 19.61
C THR A 437 7.10 -7.07 19.08
N GLU A 438 6.79 -6.50 17.91
CA GLU A 438 7.71 -5.64 17.18
C GLU A 438 7.37 -4.14 17.27
N CYS A 439 6.07 -3.80 17.34
CA CYS A 439 5.63 -2.42 17.13
C CYS A 439 4.94 -1.79 18.35
N ALA A 440 4.16 -2.56 19.10
CA ALA A 440 3.33 -2.02 20.18
C ALA A 440 4.19 -1.37 21.28
N PRO A 441 3.70 -0.28 21.91
CA PRO A 441 4.39 0.32 23.05
C PRO A 441 4.62 -0.68 24.19
N GLU A 442 5.70 -0.51 24.93
CA GLU A 442 6.07 -1.41 26.04
C GLU A 442 4.95 -1.53 27.09
N ASP A 443 4.24 -0.43 27.37
CA ASP A 443 3.12 -0.44 28.33
C ASP A 443 1.94 -1.32 27.86
N PHE A 444 1.82 -1.55 26.57
CA PHE A 444 0.79 -2.43 26.02
C PHE A 444 1.16 -3.92 26.11
N ARG A 445 2.45 -4.24 26.11
CA ARG A 445 2.97 -5.60 26.11
C ARG A 445 2.97 -6.17 27.52
N PHE A 446 2.62 -7.44 27.67
CA PHE A 446 2.78 -8.18 28.92
C PHE A 446 3.01 -9.68 28.65
N ALA A 447 3.47 -10.38 29.67
CA ALA A 447 3.51 -11.84 29.70
C ALA A 447 3.04 -12.29 31.09
N LEU A 448 2.29 -13.39 31.14
CA LEU A 448 1.94 -14.00 32.43
C LEU A 448 3.20 -14.49 33.14
N LYS A 449 3.26 -14.25 34.43
CA LYS A 449 4.34 -14.76 35.28
C LYS A 449 4.30 -16.30 35.31
N THR A 450 5.45 -16.88 35.53
CA THR A 450 5.56 -18.33 35.77
C THR A 450 5.30 -18.63 37.26
N VAL A 451 4.72 -19.80 37.53
CA VAL A 451 4.57 -20.30 38.87
C VAL A 451 5.94 -20.38 39.55
N GLY A 452 6.03 -19.90 40.77
CA GLY A 452 7.29 -19.77 41.51
C GLY A 452 7.95 -18.40 41.47
N SER A 453 7.58 -17.52 40.52
CA SER A 453 8.09 -16.14 40.48
C SER A 453 7.22 -15.20 41.33
N LYS A 454 7.35 -15.29 42.64
CA LYS A 454 6.63 -14.43 43.60
C LYS A 454 7.11 -12.98 43.53
N VAL A 455 6.21 -12.06 43.87
CA VAL A 455 6.51 -10.64 44.14
C VAL A 455 6.35 -10.37 45.64
N GLU A 456 7.05 -9.38 46.14
CA GLU A 456 6.87 -8.90 47.49
C GLU A 456 5.55 -8.11 47.58
N LEU A 457 4.70 -8.51 48.54
CA LEU A 457 3.44 -7.86 48.86
C LEU A 457 3.46 -7.52 50.34
N ASN A 458 2.84 -6.41 50.70
CA ASN A 458 2.61 -6.13 52.11
C ASN A 458 1.49 -7.03 52.68
N ASP A 459 1.35 -7.09 53.99
CA ASP A 459 0.40 -7.99 54.67
C ASP A 459 -1.05 -7.77 54.23
N THR A 460 -1.44 -6.54 53.96
CA THR A 460 -2.79 -6.18 53.53
C THR A 460 -3.04 -6.63 52.08
N GLU A 461 -2.07 -6.40 51.17
CA GLU A 461 -2.11 -6.87 49.80
C GLU A 461 -2.14 -8.40 49.74
N LEU A 462 -1.30 -9.06 50.52
CA LEU A 462 -1.26 -10.52 50.61
C LEU A 462 -2.62 -11.08 51.07
N THR A 463 -3.23 -10.46 52.07
CA THR A 463 -4.56 -10.83 52.58
C THR A 463 -5.62 -10.68 51.49
N ALA A 464 -5.56 -9.60 50.70
CA ALA A 464 -6.50 -9.35 49.61
C ALA A 464 -6.31 -10.34 48.47
N ILE A 465 -5.08 -10.70 48.08
CA ILE A 465 -4.80 -11.74 47.08
C ILE A 465 -5.36 -13.11 47.52
N LYS A 466 -5.14 -13.51 48.79
CA LYS A 466 -5.72 -14.74 49.35
C LYS A 466 -7.24 -14.72 49.31
N LYS A 467 -7.84 -13.58 49.57
CA LYS A 467 -9.30 -13.42 49.58
C LYS A 467 -9.85 -13.50 48.15
N ILE A 468 -9.18 -12.93 47.13
CA ILE A 468 -9.55 -13.16 45.71
C ILE A 468 -9.50 -14.66 45.39
N TYR A 469 -8.43 -15.35 45.81
CA TYR A 469 -8.29 -16.79 45.56
C TYR A 469 -9.43 -17.60 46.22
N GLN A 470 -9.79 -17.28 47.48
CA GLN A 470 -10.77 -18.04 48.25
C GLN A 470 -12.23 -17.70 47.92
N ASP A 471 -12.55 -16.43 47.68
CA ASP A 471 -13.93 -15.95 47.60
C ASP A 471 -14.36 -15.62 46.15
N VAL A 472 -13.45 -15.17 45.29
CA VAL A 472 -13.77 -14.70 43.96
C VAL A 472 -13.54 -15.81 42.89
N LEU A 473 -12.38 -16.48 42.93
CA LEU A 473 -12.08 -17.51 41.89
C LEU A 473 -13.10 -18.65 41.87
N PRO A 474 -13.61 -19.19 43.00
CA PRO A 474 -14.58 -20.30 42.95
C PRO A 474 -15.87 -19.98 42.19
N VAL A 475 -16.26 -18.70 42.12
CA VAL A 475 -17.51 -18.24 41.52
C VAL A 475 -17.32 -17.50 40.21
N MET A 476 -16.07 -17.20 39.81
CA MET A 476 -15.78 -16.30 38.68
C MET A 476 -16.39 -16.77 37.35
N ASP A 477 -16.48 -18.10 37.15
CA ASP A 477 -17.00 -18.67 35.89
C ASP A 477 -18.52 -18.47 35.73
N THR A 478 -19.22 -18.30 36.87
CA THR A 478 -20.67 -18.07 36.94
C THR A 478 -21.04 -16.59 36.87
N LEU A 479 -20.07 -15.69 37.03
CA LEU A 479 -20.29 -14.24 37.06
C LEU A 479 -20.02 -13.63 35.70
N GLU A 480 -20.86 -12.70 35.27
CA GLU A 480 -20.55 -11.80 34.15
C GLU A 480 -19.46 -10.81 34.53
N GLU A 481 -18.87 -10.09 33.58
CA GLU A 481 -17.75 -9.15 33.82
C GLU A 481 -18.05 -8.10 34.89
N LYS A 482 -19.26 -7.52 34.87
CA LYS A 482 -19.63 -6.48 35.86
C LYS A 482 -19.74 -7.01 37.26
N PRO A 483 -20.51 -8.08 37.57
CA PRO A 483 -20.53 -8.71 38.88
C PRO A 483 -19.13 -9.19 39.35
N LEU A 484 -18.32 -9.73 38.44
CA LEU A 484 -16.94 -10.12 38.78
C LEU A 484 -16.10 -8.92 39.18
N SER A 485 -16.21 -7.79 38.47
CA SER A 485 -15.55 -6.54 38.82
C SER A 485 -16.01 -6.06 40.19
N GLU A 486 -17.33 -6.08 40.49
CA GLU A 486 -17.89 -5.70 41.79
C GLU A 486 -17.34 -6.60 42.92
N ALA A 487 -17.26 -7.91 42.71
CA ALA A 487 -16.69 -8.85 43.69
C ALA A 487 -15.21 -8.52 44.02
N VAL A 488 -14.41 -8.12 43.01
CA VAL A 488 -13.02 -7.69 43.25
C VAL A 488 -12.97 -6.36 44.01
N TYR A 489 -13.87 -5.42 43.72
CA TYR A 489 -13.98 -4.17 44.47
C TYR A 489 -14.36 -4.42 45.94
N ASP A 490 -15.28 -5.36 46.18
CA ASP A 490 -15.70 -5.75 47.53
C ASP A 490 -14.53 -6.31 48.37
N VAL A 491 -13.63 -7.09 47.75
CA VAL A 491 -12.40 -7.56 48.41
C VAL A 491 -11.51 -6.38 48.81
N ALA A 492 -11.35 -5.37 47.96
CA ALA A 492 -10.57 -4.18 48.31
C ALA A 492 -11.15 -3.49 49.55
N HIS A 493 -12.45 -3.24 49.56
CA HIS A 493 -13.14 -2.61 50.69
C HIS A 493 -13.03 -3.43 51.98
N GLN A 494 -13.24 -4.75 51.92
CA GLN A 494 -13.15 -5.65 53.05
C GLN A 494 -11.74 -5.72 53.65
N CYS A 495 -10.71 -5.53 52.86
CA CYS A 495 -9.32 -5.49 53.28
C CYS A 495 -8.83 -4.08 53.63
N GLY A 496 -9.66 -3.06 53.55
CA GLY A 496 -9.29 -1.67 53.78
C GLY A 496 -8.29 -1.10 52.77
N LEU A 497 -8.28 -1.66 51.53
CA LEU A 497 -7.45 -1.18 50.45
C LEU A 497 -8.23 -0.25 49.52
N GLU A 498 -7.55 0.78 49.04
CA GLU A 498 -8.03 1.49 47.89
C GLU A 498 -8.07 0.54 46.64
N PRO A 499 -9.13 0.55 45.85
CA PRO A 499 -9.24 -0.35 44.70
C PRO A 499 -8.03 -0.33 43.76
N LYS A 500 -7.44 0.84 43.55
CA LYS A 500 -6.23 0.99 42.72
C LYS A 500 -5.04 0.22 43.30
N ALA A 501 -4.87 0.19 44.64
CA ALA A 501 -3.79 -0.54 45.28
C ALA A 501 -3.97 -2.06 45.08
N LEU A 502 -5.20 -2.57 45.27
CA LEU A 502 -5.50 -3.97 45.00
C LEU A 502 -5.23 -4.33 43.53
N PHE A 503 -5.68 -3.52 42.59
CA PHE A 503 -5.45 -3.80 41.15
C PHE A 503 -3.96 -3.82 40.82
N THR A 504 -3.17 -2.90 41.37
CA THR A 504 -1.71 -2.90 41.23
C THR A 504 -1.11 -4.20 41.76
N ALA A 505 -1.50 -4.63 42.99
CA ALA A 505 -1.01 -5.89 43.56
C ALA A 505 -1.37 -7.09 42.65
N VAL A 506 -2.60 -7.16 42.16
CA VAL A 506 -3.01 -8.24 41.23
C VAL A 506 -2.19 -8.22 39.95
N TYR A 507 -1.99 -7.07 39.31
CA TYR A 507 -1.16 -6.98 38.07
C TYR A 507 0.30 -7.34 38.36
N GLN A 508 0.86 -6.94 39.48
CA GLN A 508 2.21 -7.34 39.88
C GLN A 508 2.33 -8.87 40.00
N VAL A 509 1.33 -9.50 40.61
CA VAL A 509 1.28 -10.98 40.76
C VAL A 509 1.12 -11.67 39.41
N LEU A 510 0.26 -11.15 38.53
CA LEU A 510 -0.08 -11.83 37.25
C LEU A 510 0.94 -11.55 36.15
N ILE A 511 1.40 -10.31 36.01
CA ILE A 511 2.21 -9.85 34.84
C ILE A 511 3.45 -9.02 35.21
N GLY A 512 3.70 -8.77 36.50
CA GLY A 512 4.86 -7.98 36.97
C GLY A 512 4.78 -6.49 36.63
N LYS A 513 3.58 -5.95 36.39
CA LYS A 513 3.35 -4.53 36.04
C LYS A 513 2.41 -3.87 37.03
N ASN A 514 2.41 -2.53 37.08
CA ASN A 514 1.53 -1.75 37.96
C ASN A 514 0.10 -1.58 37.39
N ALA A 515 -0.09 -1.87 36.11
CA ALA A 515 -1.36 -1.77 35.41
C ALA A 515 -1.43 -2.78 34.27
N GLY A 516 -2.63 -3.06 33.77
CA GLY A 516 -2.86 -4.01 32.68
C GLY A 516 -4.25 -3.84 32.05
N PRO A 517 -4.73 -4.85 31.31
CA PRO A 517 -6.08 -4.87 30.77
C PRO A 517 -7.15 -4.75 31.86
N ARG A 518 -8.41 -4.44 31.51
CA ARG A 518 -9.52 -4.41 32.50
C ARG A 518 -9.55 -5.70 33.29
N LEU A 519 -9.43 -5.61 34.62
CA LEU A 519 -9.09 -6.76 35.48
C LEU A 519 -10.10 -7.90 35.37
N ALA A 520 -11.40 -7.64 35.41
CA ALA A 520 -12.42 -8.68 35.33
C ALA A 520 -12.36 -9.42 33.97
N SER A 521 -12.31 -8.69 32.85
CA SER A 521 -12.10 -9.29 31.53
C SER A 521 -10.80 -10.06 31.45
N PHE A 522 -9.73 -9.53 32.05
CA PHE A 522 -8.41 -10.15 32.03
C PHE A 522 -8.40 -11.46 32.83
N MET A 523 -9.02 -11.50 33.99
CA MET A 523 -9.20 -12.72 34.80
C MET A 523 -9.94 -13.81 33.98
N LYS A 524 -11.02 -13.43 33.27
CA LYS A 524 -11.74 -14.36 32.40
C LYS A 524 -10.89 -14.90 31.25
N ILE A 525 -10.05 -14.06 30.65
CA ILE A 525 -9.10 -14.46 29.58
C ILE A 525 -8.04 -15.44 30.10
N ILE A 526 -7.50 -15.20 31.28
CA ILE A 526 -6.51 -16.09 31.91
C ILE A 526 -7.14 -17.44 32.26
N GLY A 527 -8.40 -17.41 32.71
CA GLY A 527 -9.14 -18.58 33.16
C GLY A 527 -8.82 -19.00 34.60
N ARG A 528 -9.81 -19.64 35.20
CA ARG A 528 -9.76 -20.02 36.64
C ARG A 528 -8.55 -20.87 37.00
N SER A 529 -8.33 -21.97 36.25
CA SER A 529 -7.22 -22.89 36.59
C SER A 529 -5.86 -22.20 36.62
N ARG A 530 -5.58 -21.32 35.64
CA ARG A 530 -4.31 -20.60 35.59
C ARG A 530 -4.20 -19.54 36.68
N LEU A 531 -5.30 -18.90 37.06
CA LEU A 531 -5.35 -17.96 38.17
C LEU A 531 -5.14 -18.69 39.51
N GLU A 532 -5.71 -19.87 39.69
CA GLU A 532 -5.49 -20.71 40.87
C GLU A 532 -4.00 -21.07 41.04
N GLU A 533 -3.31 -21.42 39.94
CA GLU A 533 -1.86 -21.68 39.95
C GLU A 533 -1.03 -20.41 40.35
N LEU A 534 -1.39 -19.24 39.81
CA LEU A 534 -0.65 -18.00 40.02
C LEU A 534 -0.93 -17.36 41.38
N LEU A 535 -2.18 -17.34 41.84
CA LEU A 535 -2.56 -16.73 43.11
C LEU A 535 -2.39 -17.70 44.28
N GLY A 536 -2.58 -19.00 44.05
CA GLY A 536 -2.47 -20.03 45.11
C GLY A 536 -1.08 -20.21 45.71
N GLN A 537 -0.06 -19.61 45.11
CA GLN A 537 1.30 -19.60 45.64
C GLN A 537 1.53 -18.55 46.75
N TYR A 538 0.56 -17.67 47.04
CA TYR A 538 0.57 -16.65 48.05
C TYR A 538 -0.30 -17.06 49.25
#